data_59c04d9628a680b4236a84a016645aea
#
_entry.id   59c04d9628a680b4236a84a016645aea
#
_cell.length_a   1.000
_cell.length_b   1.000
_cell.length_c   1.000
_cell.angle_alpha   90.00
_cell.angle_beta   90.00
_cell.angle_gamma   90.00
#
_symmetry.space_group_name_H-M   'P 1'
#
loop_
_entity.id
_entity.type
_entity.pdbx_description
1 polymer ?
#
loop_
_entity_poly.entity_id
_entity_poly.type
_entity_poly.pdbx_seq_one_letter_code
_entity_poly.pdbx_strand_id
1 'polypeptide(L)'
;MSKRILIIGFFLLIATAFFAQTERVEYIPTFDRKLMHYGFYLGINQNDFKLNLRQSFIPNASITVESKIGFNVGLIVDLRLHKNLNLRLEPGLVSNTKRILFNHLNTSTSSQDSIREIGSTYLHVPFVFKFSTNRYKNIRPYILGGVSYDYNFSSNEKNQDDNLAQEFRTKTHNFMYEVGIGIDFYLYYFKFSPSIRGVFAINNEIKYDNLRYKASGELIPSKWTDPINFLGTRGIFLNFAFE
;
A
#
# COMPACT_ATOMS: atom_id res chain seq x y z
N MET A 1 8.53 15.05 37.48
CA MET A 1 9.17 13.89 36.84
C MET A 1 8.81 13.89 35.35
N SER A 2 9.80 13.87 34.49
CA SER A 2 9.61 14.05 33.05
C SER A 2 8.90 12.83 32.45
N LYS A 3 7.90 13.05 31.55
CA LYS A 3 7.21 11.99 30.77
C LYS A 3 8.19 11.03 30.09
N ARG A 4 9.41 11.48 29.81
CA ARG A 4 10.51 10.67 29.25
C ARG A 4 10.99 9.56 30.21
N ILE A 5 11.02 9.83 31.51
CA ILE A 5 11.43 8.83 32.53
C ILE A 5 10.37 7.73 32.65
N LEU A 6 9.08 8.09 32.55
CA LEU A 6 7.97 7.13 32.55
C LEU A 6 8.02 6.21 31.31
N ILE A 7 8.33 6.74 30.13
CA ILE A 7 8.47 5.96 28.90
C ILE A 7 9.66 5.00 28.98
N ILE A 8 10.80 5.47 29.46
CA ILE A 8 12.00 4.64 29.67
C ILE A 8 11.74 3.54 30.70
N GLY A 9 11.05 3.85 31.81
CA GLY A 9 10.65 2.87 32.81
C GLY A 9 9.70 1.81 32.26
N PHE A 10 8.76 2.21 31.39
CA PHE A 10 7.84 1.30 30.71
C PHE A 10 8.56 0.35 29.74
N PHE A 11 9.53 0.85 28.96
CA PHE A 11 10.37 0.02 28.08
C PHE A 11 11.27 -0.94 28.85
N LEU A 12 11.82 -0.52 29.99
CA LEU A 12 12.61 -1.39 30.87
C LEU A 12 11.77 -2.50 31.50
N LEU A 13 10.53 -2.23 31.91
CA LEU A 13 9.61 -3.24 32.42
C LEU A 13 9.22 -4.28 31.34
N ILE A 14 9.02 -3.87 30.10
CA ILE A 14 8.78 -4.78 28.98
C ILE A 14 10.02 -5.65 28.73
N ALA A 15 11.22 -5.07 28.77
CA ALA A 15 12.46 -5.81 28.54
C ALA A 15 12.68 -6.91 29.60
N THR A 16 12.37 -6.68 30.87
CA THR A 16 12.51 -7.70 31.93
C THR A 16 11.51 -8.84 31.80
N ALA A 17 10.30 -8.59 31.25
CA ALA A 17 9.30 -9.64 31.00
C ALA A 17 9.77 -10.65 29.92
N PHE A 18 10.63 -10.25 28.98
CA PHE A 18 11.21 -11.14 27.99
C PHE A 18 12.26 -12.11 28.55
N PHE A 19 12.91 -11.81 29.67
CA PHE A 19 13.92 -12.67 30.25
C PHE A 19 13.36 -13.71 31.25
N ALA A 20 12.11 -13.62 31.64
CA ALA A 20 11.49 -14.49 32.65
C ALA A 20 11.06 -15.87 32.15
N GLN A 21 11.10 -16.14 30.82
CA GLN A 21 10.68 -17.43 30.27
C GLN A 21 11.87 -18.40 30.13
N THR A 22 12.04 -19.26 31.10
CA THR A 22 13.13 -20.26 31.14
C THR A 22 12.85 -21.57 30.42
N GLU A 23 11.61 -21.86 29.98
CA GLU A 23 11.30 -23.05 29.23
C GLU A 23 11.53 -22.90 27.71
N ARG A 24 12.39 -23.78 27.17
CA ARG A 24 12.74 -23.81 25.74
C ARG A 24 11.74 -24.64 24.91
N VAL A 25 10.44 -24.44 25.10
CA VAL A 25 9.44 -25.12 24.27
C VAL A 25 9.37 -24.48 22.91
N GLU A 26 9.75 -25.21 21.88
CA GLU A 26 9.55 -24.80 20.48
C GLU A 26 8.18 -25.27 20.01
N TYR A 27 7.29 -24.31 19.72
CA TYR A 27 5.96 -24.60 19.15
C TYR A 27 6.09 -24.93 17.68
N ILE A 28 5.28 -25.87 17.20
CA ILE A 28 5.24 -26.34 15.80
C ILE A 28 6.66 -26.56 15.21
N PRO A 29 7.48 -27.46 15.77
CA PRO A 29 8.90 -27.58 15.38
C PRO A 29 9.09 -28.10 13.95
N THR A 30 8.07 -28.76 13.37
CA THR A 30 8.08 -29.29 12.01
C THR A 30 7.57 -28.29 10.96
N PHE A 31 7.02 -27.16 11.39
CA PHE A 31 6.44 -26.17 10.49
C PHE A 31 7.43 -25.73 9.41
N ASP A 32 8.62 -25.29 9.82
CA ASP A 32 9.64 -24.80 8.90
C ASP A 32 10.24 -25.88 7.96
N ARG A 33 9.90 -27.17 8.14
CA ARG A 33 10.37 -28.26 7.25
C ARG A 33 9.49 -28.45 6.04
N LYS A 34 8.23 -28.05 6.09
CA LYS A 34 7.29 -28.17 4.97
C LYS A 34 7.73 -27.30 3.80
N LEU A 35 7.50 -27.77 2.58
CA LEU A 35 7.82 -27.04 1.35
C LEU A 35 6.85 -25.89 1.10
N MET A 36 5.57 -26.10 1.40
CA MET A 36 4.49 -25.13 1.15
C MET A 36 3.68 -24.89 2.42
N HIS A 37 3.31 -23.64 2.62
CA HIS A 37 2.37 -23.22 3.66
C HIS A 37 1.27 -22.39 3.02
N TYR A 38 0.12 -22.48 3.63
CA TYR A 38 -1.07 -21.73 3.23
C TYR A 38 -1.57 -20.93 4.44
N GLY A 39 -2.14 -19.80 4.17
CA GLY A 39 -2.67 -18.94 5.20
C GLY A 39 -3.57 -17.86 4.64
N PHE A 40 -3.94 -16.95 5.50
CA PHE A 40 -4.67 -15.74 5.15
C PHE A 40 -4.07 -14.56 5.90
N TYR A 41 -4.37 -13.38 5.40
CA TYR A 41 -4.00 -12.15 6.10
C TYR A 41 -5.16 -11.17 6.15
N LEU A 42 -5.14 -10.37 7.20
CA LEU A 42 -5.97 -9.20 7.38
C LEU A 42 -5.06 -8.02 7.64
N GLY A 43 -5.45 -6.84 7.22
CA GLY A 43 -4.64 -5.66 7.48
C GLY A 43 -5.38 -4.36 7.31
N ILE A 44 -4.68 -3.32 7.67
CA ILE A 44 -5.07 -1.94 7.42
C ILE A 44 -4.04 -1.30 6.51
N ASN A 45 -4.48 -0.38 5.68
CA ASN A 45 -3.62 0.34 4.77
C ASN A 45 -3.93 1.84 4.80
N GLN A 46 -2.92 2.61 4.46
CA GLN A 46 -3.07 4.03 4.16
C GLN A 46 -2.34 4.30 2.85
N ASN A 47 -3.11 4.48 1.79
CA ASN A 47 -2.60 4.73 0.45
C ASN A 47 -2.80 6.19 0.07
N ASP A 48 -1.73 6.80 -0.40
CA ASP A 48 -1.65 8.16 -0.90
C ASP A 48 -1.21 8.15 -2.37
N PHE A 49 -1.27 9.29 -3.05
CA PHE A 49 -0.69 9.46 -4.37
C PHE A 49 0.58 10.30 -4.30
N LYS A 50 1.66 9.78 -4.88
CA LYS A 50 2.80 10.59 -5.24
C LYS A 50 2.46 11.35 -6.51
N LEU A 51 2.49 12.67 -6.44
CA LEU A 51 2.24 13.57 -7.57
C LEU A 51 3.55 14.24 -7.99
N ASN A 52 3.83 14.23 -9.28
CA ASN A 52 4.83 15.12 -9.88
C ASN A 52 4.09 16.11 -10.78
N LEU A 53 4.20 17.39 -10.48
CA LEU A 53 3.53 18.45 -11.22
C LEU A 53 4.41 18.97 -12.35
N ARG A 54 3.77 19.34 -13.45
CA ARG A 54 4.41 20.03 -14.59
C ARG A 54 4.39 21.54 -14.32
N GLN A 55 5.45 22.05 -13.74
CA GLN A 55 5.55 23.46 -13.30
C GLN A 55 5.35 24.49 -14.42
N SER A 56 5.60 24.12 -15.68
CA SER A 56 5.42 25.01 -16.84
C SER A 56 3.97 25.32 -17.17
N PHE A 57 3.01 24.55 -16.64
CA PHE A 57 1.59 24.65 -17.02
C PHE A 57 0.81 25.65 -16.18
N ILE A 58 1.03 25.69 -14.87
CA ILE A 58 0.38 26.62 -13.94
C ILE A 58 1.38 26.98 -12.84
N PRO A 59 1.95 28.20 -12.85
CA PRO A 59 3.03 28.58 -11.93
C PRO A 59 2.71 28.45 -10.43
N ASN A 60 1.44 28.45 -10.05
CA ASN A 60 0.98 28.34 -8.65
C ASN A 60 -0.01 27.20 -8.43
N ALA A 61 0.04 26.13 -9.26
CA ALA A 61 -0.82 24.97 -9.04
C ALA A 61 -0.43 24.26 -7.75
N SER A 62 -1.34 24.25 -6.79
CA SER A 62 -1.24 23.46 -5.57
C SER A 62 -2.28 22.34 -5.63
N ILE A 63 -1.79 21.09 -5.64
CA ILE A 63 -2.63 19.89 -5.61
C ILE A 63 -2.27 19.15 -4.34
N THR A 64 -3.26 18.91 -3.49
CA THR A 64 -3.10 18.15 -2.24
C THR A 64 -3.85 16.85 -2.34
N VAL A 65 -3.29 15.78 -1.80
CA VAL A 65 -3.95 14.48 -1.70
C VAL A 65 -4.26 14.18 -0.25
N GLU A 66 -5.49 13.82 0.03
CA GLU A 66 -5.94 13.32 1.32
C GLU A 66 -6.23 11.83 1.20
N SER A 67 -5.62 11.03 2.06
CA SER A 67 -5.84 9.59 2.13
C SER A 67 -6.64 9.20 3.36
N LYS A 68 -7.56 8.26 3.19
CA LYS A 68 -8.26 7.62 4.31
C LYS A 68 -7.63 6.27 4.63
N ILE A 69 -7.82 5.81 5.86
CA ILE A 69 -7.45 4.45 6.25
C ILE A 69 -8.37 3.48 5.54
N GLY A 70 -7.78 2.48 4.90
CA GLY A 70 -8.45 1.38 4.24
C GLY A 70 -8.17 0.04 4.91
N PHE A 71 -8.68 -1.02 4.33
CA PHE A 71 -8.45 -2.38 4.80
C PHE A 71 -7.98 -3.29 3.65
N ASN A 72 -7.36 -4.40 4.02
CA ASN A 72 -6.93 -5.42 3.10
C ASN A 72 -7.13 -6.81 3.69
N VAL A 73 -7.50 -7.75 2.83
CA VAL A 73 -7.73 -9.15 3.17
C VAL A 73 -7.31 -10.02 2.01
N GLY A 74 -6.66 -11.14 2.29
CA GLY A 74 -6.25 -12.05 1.23
C GLY A 74 -5.74 -13.39 1.74
N LEU A 75 -5.29 -14.19 0.78
CA LEU A 75 -4.73 -15.51 1.00
C LEU A 75 -3.21 -15.46 0.89
N ILE A 76 -2.57 -16.47 1.45
CA ILE A 76 -1.11 -16.63 1.41
C ILE A 76 -0.79 -18.01 0.87
N VAL A 77 0.13 -18.05 -0.09
CA VAL A 77 0.85 -19.25 -0.48
C VAL A 77 2.33 -18.96 -0.30
N ASP A 78 2.97 -19.67 0.62
CA ASP A 78 4.38 -19.49 0.96
C ASP A 78 5.14 -20.73 0.52
N LEU A 79 6.05 -20.59 -0.44
CA LEU A 79 6.91 -21.64 -0.96
C LEU A 79 8.31 -21.48 -0.41
N ARG A 80 8.78 -22.47 0.32
CA ARG A 80 10.13 -22.49 0.85
C ARG A 80 11.14 -22.86 -0.24
N LEU A 81 11.99 -21.91 -0.63
CA LEU A 81 13.08 -22.14 -1.57
C LEU A 81 14.36 -22.60 -0.87
N HIS A 82 14.63 -22.03 0.29
CA HIS A 82 15.82 -22.33 1.10
C HIS A 82 15.48 -22.20 2.59
N LYS A 83 16.40 -22.60 3.47
CA LYS A 83 16.22 -22.50 4.93
C LYS A 83 15.77 -21.09 5.39
N ASN A 84 16.30 -20.06 4.77
CA ASN A 84 16.08 -18.67 5.13
C ASN A 84 15.37 -17.85 4.04
N LEU A 85 15.01 -18.48 2.92
CA LEU A 85 14.42 -17.81 1.76
C LEU A 85 13.12 -18.48 1.36
N ASN A 86 12.06 -17.74 1.36
CA ASN A 86 10.73 -18.14 0.92
C ASN A 86 10.26 -17.23 -0.22
N LEU A 87 9.47 -17.79 -1.11
CA LEU A 87 8.73 -17.07 -2.13
C LEU A 87 7.26 -17.06 -1.73
N ARG A 88 6.66 -15.87 -1.66
CA ARG A 88 5.28 -15.70 -1.23
C ARG A 88 4.44 -15.08 -2.33
N LEU A 89 3.27 -15.67 -2.54
CA LEU A 89 2.19 -15.12 -3.34
C LEU A 89 1.02 -14.81 -2.41
N GLU A 90 0.55 -13.56 -2.41
CA GLU A 90 -0.45 -13.10 -1.45
C GLU A 90 -1.64 -12.41 -2.12
N PRO A 91 -2.42 -13.11 -2.99
CA PRO A 91 -3.56 -12.49 -3.65
C PRO A 91 -4.60 -12.04 -2.63
N GLY A 92 -5.06 -10.80 -2.77
CA GLY A 92 -6.03 -10.23 -1.85
C GLY A 92 -6.74 -9.01 -2.40
N LEU A 93 -7.73 -8.55 -1.66
CA LEU A 93 -8.47 -7.34 -1.92
C LEU A 93 -7.96 -6.21 -1.03
N VAL A 94 -7.72 -5.07 -1.64
CA VAL A 94 -7.33 -3.83 -0.97
C VAL A 94 -8.39 -2.79 -1.27
N SER A 95 -8.98 -2.21 -0.24
CA SER A 95 -9.94 -1.12 -0.37
C SER A 95 -9.40 0.13 0.32
N ASN A 96 -9.49 1.26 -0.38
CA ASN A 96 -9.05 2.56 0.11
C ASN A 96 -9.82 3.68 -0.60
N THR A 97 -9.88 4.86 0.02
CA THR A 97 -10.45 6.06 -0.58
C THR A 97 -9.44 7.19 -0.49
N LYS A 98 -9.25 7.88 -1.61
CA LYS A 98 -8.34 9.03 -1.74
C LYS A 98 -9.10 10.23 -2.27
N ARG A 99 -8.72 11.44 -1.86
CA ARG A 99 -9.26 12.69 -2.38
C ARG A 99 -8.13 13.52 -2.94
N ILE A 100 -8.33 14.05 -4.14
CA ILE A 100 -7.42 15.01 -4.77
C ILE A 100 -8.09 16.39 -4.68
N LEU A 101 -7.39 17.35 -4.07
CA LEU A 101 -7.83 18.73 -3.94
C LEU A 101 -7.01 19.60 -4.87
N PHE A 102 -7.68 20.26 -5.81
CA PHE A 102 -7.09 21.20 -6.76
C PHE A 102 -7.23 22.62 -6.22
N ASN A 103 -6.32 23.03 -5.32
CA ASN A 103 -6.43 24.31 -4.60
C ASN A 103 -6.42 25.54 -5.52
N HIS A 104 -5.83 25.44 -6.72
CA HIS A 104 -5.79 26.52 -7.70
C HIS A 104 -7.13 26.77 -8.40
N LEU A 105 -8.10 25.87 -8.28
CA LEU A 105 -9.43 26.02 -8.88
C LEU A 105 -10.45 26.67 -7.92
N ASN A 106 -10.12 26.83 -6.64
CA ASN A 106 -11.04 27.36 -5.62
C ASN A 106 -11.41 28.83 -5.80
N THR A 107 -10.69 29.58 -6.62
CA THR A 107 -10.88 31.04 -6.75
C THR A 107 -11.88 31.47 -7.82
N SER A 108 -12.30 30.59 -8.71
CA SER A 108 -13.09 31.00 -9.90
C SER A 108 -14.25 30.10 -10.27
N THR A 109 -14.46 28.97 -9.58
CA THR A 109 -15.42 27.92 -10.01
C THR A 109 -16.08 27.30 -8.78
N SER A 110 -17.20 26.61 -8.96
CA SER A 110 -17.94 25.94 -7.89
C SER A 110 -17.03 25.00 -7.09
N SER A 111 -17.27 24.86 -5.79
CA SER A 111 -16.51 23.98 -4.89
C SER A 111 -16.48 22.51 -5.36
N GLN A 112 -17.39 22.11 -6.24
CA GLN A 112 -17.44 20.78 -6.86
C GLN A 112 -16.30 20.52 -7.84
N ASP A 113 -15.73 21.55 -8.47
CA ASP A 113 -14.66 21.40 -9.46
C ASP A 113 -13.29 21.19 -8.80
N SER A 114 -13.14 21.58 -7.55
CA SER A 114 -11.87 21.54 -6.82
C SER A 114 -11.58 20.22 -6.12
N ILE A 115 -12.55 19.31 -6.00
CA ILE A 115 -12.39 18.05 -5.27
C ILE A 115 -12.72 16.88 -6.18
N ARG A 116 -11.84 15.87 -6.20
CA ARG A 116 -12.09 14.56 -6.85
C ARG A 116 -11.87 13.45 -5.84
N GLU A 117 -12.94 12.70 -5.56
CA GLU A 117 -12.86 11.53 -4.69
C GLU A 117 -12.67 10.28 -5.55
N ILE A 118 -11.64 9.52 -5.24
CA ILE A 118 -11.28 8.30 -5.94
C ILE A 118 -11.40 7.15 -4.96
N GLY A 119 -12.51 6.41 -5.04
CA GLY A 119 -12.64 5.11 -4.41
C GLY A 119 -11.79 4.10 -5.17
N SER A 120 -11.00 3.33 -4.46
CA SER A 120 -10.08 2.38 -5.07
C SER A 120 -10.21 1.02 -4.40
N THR A 121 -10.77 0.07 -5.11
CA THR A 121 -10.77 -1.35 -4.73
C THR A 121 -9.93 -2.11 -5.73
N TYR A 122 -8.87 -2.74 -5.25
CA TYR A 122 -7.91 -3.46 -6.09
C TYR A 122 -7.92 -4.95 -5.77
N LEU A 123 -7.79 -5.78 -6.80
CA LEU A 123 -7.19 -7.10 -6.63
C LEU A 123 -5.67 -6.89 -6.63
N HIS A 124 -5.06 -7.10 -5.49
CA HIS A 124 -3.63 -6.92 -5.23
C HIS A 124 -2.97 -8.29 -5.22
N VAL A 125 -2.00 -8.52 -6.10
CA VAL A 125 -1.33 -9.82 -6.26
C VAL A 125 0.18 -9.60 -6.12
N PRO A 126 0.71 -9.56 -4.90
CA PRO A 126 2.13 -9.45 -4.66
C PRO A 126 2.86 -10.77 -4.84
N PHE A 127 4.03 -10.68 -5.42
CA PHE A 127 5.00 -11.75 -5.58
C PHE A 127 6.29 -11.30 -4.89
N VAL A 128 6.51 -11.79 -3.67
CA VAL A 128 7.55 -11.28 -2.79
C VAL A 128 8.50 -12.38 -2.32
N PHE A 129 9.77 -12.06 -2.25
CA PHE A 129 10.77 -12.86 -1.56
C PHE A 129 10.78 -12.45 -0.08
N LYS A 130 10.66 -13.45 0.79
CA LYS A 130 10.78 -13.31 2.24
C LYS A 130 12.11 -13.90 2.67
N PHE A 131 12.99 -13.05 3.19
CA PHE A 131 14.26 -13.47 3.75
C PHE A 131 14.20 -13.40 5.29
N SER A 132 14.32 -14.54 5.94
CA SER A 132 14.16 -14.69 7.38
C SER A 132 15.46 -15.08 8.05
N THR A 133 15.65 -14.68 9.30
CA THR A 133 16.76 -15.14 10.13
C THR A 133 16.58 -16.64 10.50
N ASN A 134 17.54 -17.21 11.21
CA ASN A 134 17.28 -18.47 11.91
C ASN A 134 16.26 -18.24 13.01
N ARG A 135 15.39 -19.23 13.23
CA ARG A 135 14.43 -19.20 14.31
C ARG A 135 15.15 -19.19 15.64
N TYR A 136 14.78 -18.26 16.48
CA TYR A 136 15.24 -18.19 17.87
C TYR A 136 14.04 -18.43 18.80
N LYS A 137 13.97 -19.59 19.43
CA LYS A 137 12.79 -20.05 20.17
C LYS A 137 11.52 -20.01 19.30
N ASN A 138 10.58 -19.13 19.63
CA ASN A 138 9.32 -18.99 18.93
C ASN A 138 9.21 -17.69 18.11
N ILE A 139 10.35 -17.07 17.79
CA ILE A 139 10.41 -15.80 17.07
C ILE A 139 11.36 -15.93 15.87
N ARG A 140 10.97 -15.33 14.74
CA ARG A 140 11.77 -15.30 13.52
C ARG A 140 11.56 -13.99 12.77
N PRO A 141 12.43 -12.99 12.96
CA PRO A 141 12.39 -11.76 12.18
C PRO A 141 12.66 -12.01 10.70
N TYR A 142 12.04 -11.19 9.83
CA TYR A 142 12.24 -11.27 8.40
C TYR A 142 12.13 -9.90 7.72
N ILE A 143 12.70 -9.81 6.54
CA ILE A 143 12.50 -8.76 5.57
C ILE A 143 11.81 -9.37 4.34
N LEU A 144 11.08 -8.56 3.62
CA LEU A 144 10.48 -8.97 2.36
C LEU A 144 10.63 -7.87 1.31
N GLY A 145 10.65 -8.29 0.07
CA GLY A 145 10.69 -7.39 -1.07
C GLY A 145 10.27 -8.09 -2.34
N GLY A 146 9.61 -7.37 -3.23
CA GLY A 146 9.12 -7.92 -4.48
C GLY A 146 8.33 -6.94 -5.30
N VAL A 147 7.54 -7.48 -6.20
CA VAL A 147 6.67 -6.73 -7.09
C VAL A 147 5.24 -7.18 -6.93
N SER A 148 4.29 -6.29 -7.19
CA SER A 148 2.87 -6.62 -7.21
C SER A 148 2.21 -6.14 -8.49
N TYR A 149 1.17 -6.86 -8.85
CA TYR A 149 0.24 -6.49 -9.90
C TYR A 149 -1.09 -6.15 -9.25
N ASP A 150 -1.62 -4.97 -9.60
CA ASP A 150 -2.86 -4.45 -9.06
C ASP A 150 -3.87 -4.24 -10.18
N TYR A 151 -5.02 -4.91 -10.05
CA TYR A 151 -6.17 -4.71 -10.92
C TYR A 151 -7.20 -3.84 -10.22
N ASN A 152 -7.40 -2.62 -10.71
CA ASN A 152 -8.34 -1.66 -10.13
C ASN A 152 -9.77 -1.91 -10.61
N PHE A 153 -10.62 -2.46 -9.74
CA PHE A 153 -12.04 -2.68 -10.04
C PHE A 153 -12.84 -1.38 -10.13
N SER A 154 -12.38 -0.34 -9.44
CA SER A 154 -13.03 0.98 -9.46
C SER A 154 -12.50 1.86 -10.60
N SER A 155 -11.73 1.29 -11.52
CA SER A 155 -11.19 2.03 -12.65
C SER A 155 -12.29 2.41 -13.63
N ASN A 156 -12.26 3.67 -14.03
CA ASN A 156 -13.09 4.26 -15.08
C ASN A 156 -12.26 4.62 -16.33
N GLU A 157 -11.16 3.90 -16.56
CA GLU A 157 -10.23 4.16 -17.67
C GLU A 157 -10.92 4.20 -19.03
N LYS A 158 -11.93 3.33 -19.22
CA LYS A 158 -12.68 3.19 -20.48
C LYS A 158 -13.90 4.12 -20.59
N ASN A 159 -14.22 4.85 -19.51
CA ASN A 159 -15.31 5.80 -19.56
C ASN A 159 -14.94 6.94 -20.52
N GLN A 160 -15.89 7.36 -21.36
CA GLN A 160 -15.70 8.51 -22.26
C GLN A 160 -15.77 9.85 -21.52
N ASP A 161 -16.46 9.86 -20.38
CA ASP A 161 -16.52 11.01 -19.50
C ASP A 161 -15.15 11.28 -18.86
N ASP A 162 -14.88 12.54 -18.63
CA ASP A 162 -13.63 13.03 -18.05
C ASP A 162 -13.88 14.00 -16.89
N ASN A 163 -12.86 14.69 -16.46
CA ASN A 163 -12.96 15.63 -15.35
C ASN A 163 -14.01 16.76 -15.54
N LEU A 164 -14.44 17.12 -16.75
CA LEU A 164 -15.54 18.07 -16.94
C LEU A 164 -16.88 17.45 -16.54
N ALA A 165 -17.02 16.14 -16.68
CA ALA A 165 -18.15 15.40 -16.13
C ALA A 165 -17.90 14.94 -14.68
N GLN A 166 -16.88 15.48 -14.00
CA GLN A 166 -16.45 15.17 -12.64
C GLN A 166 -15.82 13.76 -12.47
N GLU A 167 -15.42 13.13 -13.57
CA GLU A 167 -14.78 11.82 -13.58
C GLU A 167 -13.26 11.96 -13.64
N PHE A 168 -12.54 11.58 -12.56
CA PHE A 168 -11.08 11.48 -12.59
C PHE A 168 -10.66 10.06 -12.94
N ARG A 169 -10.10 9.88 -14.14
CA ARG A 169 -9.81 8.55 -14.68
C ARG A 169 -8.43 8.05 -14.27
N THR A 170 -8.41 6.80 -13.78
CA THR A 170 -7.20 6.08 -13.43
C THR A 170 -7.08 4.78 -14.21
N LYS A 171 -5.86 4.32 -14.45
CA LYS A 171 -5.62 3.08 -15.18
C LYS A 171 -6.11 1.86 -14.40
N THR A 172 -6.54 0.85 -15.13
CA THR A 172 -7.03 -0.42 -14.59
C THR A 172 -5.88 -1.30 -14.10
N HIS A 173 -4.77 -1.32 -14.85
CA HIS A 173 -3.63 -2.21 -14.60
C HIS A 173 -2.46 -1.42 -14.07
N ASN A 174 -2.02 -1.77 -12.86
CA ASN A 174 -0.93 -1.09 -12.19
C ASN A 174 0.12 -2.10 -11.70
N PHE A 175 1.38 -1.69 -11.73
CA PHE A 175 2.50 -2.47 -11.23
C PHE A 175 3.17 -1.69 -10.10
N MET A 176 3.47 -2.39 -9.01
CA MET A 176 4.09 -1.78 -7.85
C MET A 176 5.31 -2.59 -7.40
N TYR A 177 6.17 -1.99 -6.62
CA TYR A 177 7.17 -2.70 -5.85
C TYR A 177 6.88 -2.55 -4.37
N GLU A 178 7.27 -3.56 -3.60
CA GLU A 178 7.03 -3.64 -2.18
C GLU A 178 8.30 -3.96 -1.43
N VAL A 179 8.45 -3.31 -0.28
CA VAL A 179 9.48 -3.63 0.69
C VAL A 179 8.88 -3.61 2.09
N GLY A 180 9.32 -4.51 2.93
CA GLY A 180 8.75 -4.56 4.28
C GLY A 180 9.59 -5.37 5.25
N ILE A 181 9.19 -5.25 6.50
CA ILE A 181 9.77 -5.99 7.62
C ILE A 181 8.66 -6.62 8.44
N GLY A 182 8.95 -7.74 9.07
CA GLY A 182 7.99 -8.41 9.93
C GLY A 182 8.66 -9.39 10.89
N ILE A 183 7.83 -10.00 11.70
CA ILE A 183 8.27 -11.00 12.69
C ILE A 183 7.29 -12.16 12.66
N ASP A 184 7.80 -13.38 12.51
CA ASP A 184 7.02 -14.60 12.70
C ASP A 184 7.02 -14.98 14.17
N PHE A 185 5.83 -15.12 14.75
CA PHE A 185 5.59 -15.68 16.08
C PHE A 185 5.00 -17.08 15.92
N TYR A 186 5.72 -18.09 16.39
CA TYR A 186 5.23 -19.46 16.40
C TYR A 186 4.41 -19.68 17.67
N LEU A 187 3.10 -19.76 17.50
CA LEU A 187 2.17 -20.04 18.58
C LEU A 187 1.89 -21.55 18.65
N TYR A 188 1.11 -21.96 19.60
CA TYR A 188 0.87 -23.39 19.83
C TYR A 188 0.25 -24.11 18.63
N TYR A 189 -0.68 -23.47 17.92
CA TYR A 189 -1.44 -24.05 16.81
C TYR A 189 -1.13 -23.45 15.43
N PHE A 190 -0.62 -22.24 15.37
CA PHE A 190 -0.42 -21.51 14.12
C PHE A 190 0.75 -20.53 14.22
N LYS A 191 1.21 -20.07 13.09
CA LYS A 191 2.20 -19.00 12.98
C LYS A 191 1.49 -17.67 12.75
N PHE A 192 1.77 -16.69 13.59
CA PHE A 192 1.28 -15.32 13.49
C PHE A 192 2.41 -14.42 12.99
N SER A 193 2.17 -13.69 11.90
CA SER A 193 3.22 -12.92 11.22
C SER A 193 2.78 -11.48 10.96
N PRO A 194 2.89 -10.57 11.94
CA PRO A 194 2.71 -9.15 11.71
C PRO A 194 3.83 -8.58 10.83
N SER A 195 3.46 -7.67 9.91
CA SER A 195 4.42 -6.99 9.03
C SER A 195 3.98 -5.57 8.70
N ILE A 196 4.97 -4.71 8.50
CA ILE A 196 4.79 -3.37 7.94
C ILE A 196 5.44 -3.37 6.57
N ARG A 197 4.72 -2.89 5.56
CA ARG A 197 5.17 -2.83 4.17
C ARG A 197 4.97 -1.45 3.58
N GLY A 198 5.94 -0.99 2.82
CA GLY A 198 5.80 0.13 1.90
C GLY A 198 5.50 -0.38 0.50
N VAL A 199 4.49 0.17 -0.13
CA VAL A 199 4.04 -0.18 -1.49
C VAL A 199 4.14 1.07 -2.35
N PHE A 200 4.73 0.95 -3.56
CA PHE A 200 5.03 2.08 -4.43
C PHE A 200 4.77 1.74 -5.89
N ALA A 201 4.01 2.59 -6.58
CA ALA A 201 3.74 2.42 -7.99
C ALA A 201 4.98 2.58 -8.86
N ILE A 202 5.12 1.71 -9.84
CA ILE A 202 6.17 1.76 -10.87
C ILE A 202 5.66 2.55 -12.07
N ASN A 203 4.42 2.28 -12.50
CA ASN A 203 3.83 2.94 -13.67
C ASN A 203 3.03 4.18 -13.29
N ASN A 204 2.82 5.05 -14.26
CA ASN A 204 1.93 6.20 -14.12
C ASN A 204 0.47 5.74 -14.20
N GLU A 205 -0.30 5.97 -13.14
CA GLU A 205 -1.69 5.54 -12.99
C GLU A 205 -2.70 6.52 -13.59
N ILE A 206 -2.28 7.72 -14.02
CA ILE A 206 -3.19 8.71 -14.59
C ILE A 206 -3.66 8.32 -15.99
N LYS A 207 -4.93 8.54 -16.26
CA LYS A 207 -5.49 8.60 -17.60
C LYS A 207 -5.82 10.05 -17.90
N TYR A 208 -5.12 10.63 -18.89
CA TYR A 208 -5.34 12.01 -19.28
C TYR A 208 -6.74 12.22 -19.85
N ASP A 209 -7.26 13.44 -19.69
CA ASP A 209 -8.55 13.85 -20.25
C ASP A 209 -8.53 13.83 -21.77
N ASN A 210 -9.73 13.74 -22.34
CA ASN A 210 -9.89 13.75 -23.78
C ASN A 210 -9.42 15.09 -24.37
N LEU A 211 -8.78 15.02 -25.53
CA LEU A 211 -8.36 16.23 -26.25
C LEU A 211 -9.57 17.06 -26.66
N ARG A 212 -9.50 18.35 -26.42
CA ARG A 212 -10.54 19.32 -26.76
C ARG A 212 -9.91 20.48 -27.53
N TYR A 213 -10.69 21.00 -28.47
CA TYR A 213 -10.25 22.10 -29.32
C TYR A 213 -11.26 23.23 -29.28
N LYS A 214 -10.77 24.47 -29.30
CA LYS A 214 -11.61 25.65 -29.53
C LYS A 214 -12.14 25.61 -30.97
N ALA A 215 -13.16 26.44 -31.27
CA ALA A 215 -13.63 26.63 -32.63
C ALA A 215 -12.53 27.16 -33.59
N SER A 216 -11.48 27.78 -33.03
CA SER A 216 -10.28 28.23 -33.75
C SER A 216 -9.28 27.09 -34.08
N GLY A 217 -9.53 25.85 -33.66
CA GLY A 217 -8.60 24.72 -33.81
C GLY A 217 -7.48 24.67 -32.76
N GLU A 218 -7.45 25.58 -31.80
CA GLU A 218 -6.47 25.60 -30.72
C GLU A 218 -6.82 24.56 -29.63
N LEU A 219 -5.83 23.80 -29.15
CA LEU A 219 -5.99 22.82 -28.06
C LEU A 219 -6.37 23.52 -26.75
N ILE A 220 -7.41 23.03 -26.10
CA ILE A 220 -7.80 23.46 -24.75
C ILE A 220 -7.18 22.50 -23.75
N PRO A 221 -6.20 22.94 -22.93
CA PRO A 221 -5.59 22.08 -21.91
C PRO A 221 -6.56 21.76 -20.79
N SER A 222 -6.46 20.53 -20.25
CA SER A 222 -7.21 20.17 -19.05
C SER A 222 -6.68 20.89 -17.81
N LYS A 223 -7.59 21.45 -17.01
CA LYS A 223 -7.25 22.07 -15.72
C LYS A 223 -6.84 21.05 -14.66
N TRP A 224 -7.20 19.77 -14.81
CA TRP A 224 -7.05 18.72 -13.81
C TRP A 224 -5.89 17.77 -14.12
N THR A 225 -5.83 17.22 -15.34
CA THR A 225 -4.86 16.19 -15.68
C THR A 225 -3.58 16.73 -16.31
N ASP A 226 -3.63 17.81 -17.09
CA ASP A 226 -2.45 18.36 -17.76
C ASP A 226 -1.37 18.90 -16.80
N PRO A 227 -1.71 19.47 -15.62
CA PRO A 227 -0.70 19.85 -14.64
C PRO A 227 0.03 18.67 -14.01
N ILE A 228 -0.49 17.44 -14.13
CA ILE A 228 0.07 16.26 -13.51
C ILE A 228 0.94 15.50 -14.53
N ASN A 229 2.24 15.40 -14.26
CA ASN A 229 3.15 14.62 -15.08
C ASN A 229 3.15 13.14 -14.68
N PHE A 230 3.09 12.86 -13.38
CA PHE A 230 3.07 11.52 -12.82
C PHE A 230 2.13 11.44 -11.63
N LEU A 231 1.31 10.40 -11.64
CA LEU A 231 0.44 9.99 -10.53
C LEU A 231 0.75 8.53 -10.22
N GLY A 232 1.19 8.24 -9.03
CA GLY A 232 1.46 6.87 -8.63
C GLY A 232 1.08 6.63 -7.17
N THR A 233 0.41 5.51 -6.92
CA THR A 233 0.06 5.10 -5.56
C THR A 233 1.33 4.84 -4.74
N ARG A 234 1.35 5.34 -3.53
CA ARG A 234 2.29 4.97 -2.48
C ARG A 234 1.51 4.71 -1.21
N GLY A 235 1.92 3.72 -0.44
CA GLY A 235 1.18 3.40 0.78
C GLY A 235 1.99 2.64 1.80
N ILE A 236 1.43 2.60 3.01
CA ILE A 236 1.91 1.78 4.11
C ILE A 236 0.82 0.79 4.45
N PHE A 237 1.19 -0.49 4.50
CA PHE A 237 0.34 -1.61 4.85
C PHE A 237 0.81 -2.21 6.17
N LEU A 238 -0.10 -2.39 7.09
CA LEU A 238 0.10 -3.15 8.31
C LEU A 238 -0.71 -4.44 8.19
N ASN A 239 -0.01 -5.55 7.96
CA ASN A 239 -0.62 -6.85 7.70
C ASN A 239 -0.40 -7.80 8.87
N PHE A 240 -1.42 -8.58 9.17
CA PHE A 240 -1.44 -9.64 10.18
C PHE A 240 -1.73 -10.96 9.47
N ALA A 241 -0.71 -11.78 9.29
CA ALA A 241 -0.81 -13.06 8.60
C ALA A 241 -0.94 -14.23 9.58
N PHE A 242 -1.70 -15.22 9.20
CA PHE A 242 -2.00 -16.43 9.95
C PHE A 242 -1.76 -17.64 9.06
N GLU A 243 -0.82 -18.50 9.45
CA GLU A 243 -0.39 -19.69 8.69
C GLU A 243 -0.32 -20.93 9.56
#